data_d3035eeaa55610cdc935ee5198d14156
#
_entry.id   d3035eeaa55610cdc935ee5198d14156
#
_cell.length_a   1.000
_cell.length_b   1.000
_cell.length_c   1.000
_cell.angle_alpha   90.00
_cell.angle_beta   90.00
_cell.angle_gamma   90.00
#
_symmetry.space_group_name_H-M   'P 1'
#
loop_
_entity.id
_entity.type
_entity.pdbx_description
1 polymer ?
#
loop_
_entity_poly.entity_id
_entity_poly.type
_entity_poly.pdbx_seq_one_letter_code
_entity_poly.pdbx_strand_id
1 'polypeptide(L)'
;LRLAKRIWEVVEKEFESGELFEKVSPITKELLRFWFCEPFISQRQFNFHKGQKQSILNIIYLHEVLKINNVLEIYEQVAPDLLLESDLFGAKETRNSLKESRYDLPKYLVKMATGTGKTWVMHALLIWQILNAKNEEEKSGRFTKNFLIVAPGLIVYDRLLDAYKGRLQENGDGREFSTNDFVRN
;
A
#
# COMPACT_ATOMS: atom_id res chain seq x y z
N LEU A 1 13.51 -0.25 -12.43
CA LEU A 1 13.93 -1.40 -11.62
C LEU A 1 14.92 -1.03 -10.50
N ARG A 2 15.95 -0.19 -10.76
CA ARG A 2 16.96 0.20 -9.75
C ARG A 2 16.34 0.94 -8.55
N LEU A 3 15.48 1.94 -8.78
CA LEU A 3 14.80 2.68 -7.71
C LEU A 3 13.94 1.77 -6.83
N ALA A 4 13.12 0.90 -7.45
CA ALA A 4 12.29 -0.04 -6.70
C ALA A 4 13.12 -1.01 -5.83
N LYS A 5 14.31 -1.40 -6.30
CA LYS A 5 15.25 -2.21 -5.53
C LYS A 5 15.80 -1.44 -4.33
N ARG A 6 16.18 -0.18 -4.51
CA ARG A 6 16.65 0.69 -3.40
C ARG A 6 15.58 0.89 -2.34
N ILE A 7 14.33 1.17 -2.77
CA ILE A 7 13.21 1.28 -1.84
C ILE A 7 13.06 -0.01 -1.03
N TRP A 8 13.08 -1.16 -1.70
CA TRP A 8 13.00 -2.45 -1.04
C TRP A 8 14.09 -2.64 0.01
N GLU A 9 15.36 -2.45 -0.37
CA GLU A 9 16.52 -2.64 0.52
C GLU A 9 16.43 -1.77 1.77
N VAL A 10 16.06 -0.50 1.61
CA VAL A 10 15.89 0.43 2.75
C VAL A 10 14.74 -0.01 3.65
N VAL A 11 13.59 -0.32 3.08
CA VAL A 11 12.39 -0.68 3.83
C VAL A 11 12.55 -2.02 4.55
N GLU A 12 13.15 -3.03 3.89
CA GLU A 12 13.42 -4.33 4.51
C GLU A 12 14.38 -4.17 5.71
N LYS A 13 15.46 -3.40 5.54
CA LYS A 13 16.42 -3.10 6.61
C LYS A 13 15.76 -2.41 7.80
N GLU A 14 14.97 -1.36 7.57
CA GLU A 14 14.31 -0.62 8.65
C GLU A 14 13.21 -1.45 9.33
N PHE A 15 12.54 -2.33 8.60
CA PHE A 15 11.59 -3.25 9.21
C PHE A 15 12.29 -4.29 10.10
N GLU A 16 13.39 -4.89 9.63
CA GLU A 16 14.15 -5.89 10.37
C GLU A 16 14.87 -5.31 11.60
N SER A 17 15.40 -4.09 11.51
CA SER A 17 16.01 -3.39 12.64
C SER A 17 14.99 -2.88 13.67
N GLY A 18 13.72 -2.81 13.31
CA GLY A 18 12.68 -2.22 14.13
C GLY A 18 12.54 -0.69 14.01
N GLU A 19 13.43 -0.01 13.29
CA GLU A 19 13.35 1.45 13.08
C GLU A 19 12.05 1.91 12.45
N LEU A 20 11.51 1.13 11.52
CA LEU A 20 10.24 1.46 10.85
C LEU A 20 9.10 1.67 11.85
N PHE A 21 9.04 0.86 12.92
CA PHE A 21 8.00 0.97 13.94
C PHE A 21 8.05 2.26 14.76
N GLU A 22 9.18 2.94 14.78
CA GLU A 22 9.32 4.24 15.46
C GLU A 22 9.00 5.44 14.56
N LYS A 23 8.90 5.21 13.24
CA LYS A 23 8.64 6.24 12.22
C LYS A 23 7.19 6.32 11.77
N VAL A 24 6.38 5.32 12.12
CA VAL A 24 4.98 5.21 11.72
C VAL A 24 4.03 5.53 12.88
N SER A 25 2.77 5.78 12.57
CA SER A 25 1.72 6.01 13.56
C SER A 25 1.53 4.80 14.49
N PRO A 26 0.97 4.99 15.70
CA PRO A 26 0.63 3.88 16.59
C PRO A 26 -0.27 2.83 15.92
N ILE A 27 -1.24 3.26 15.13
CA ILE A 27 -2.14 2.36 14.39
C ILE A 27 -1.36 1.55 13.34
N THR A 28 -0.51 2.19 12.56
CA THR A 28 0.33 1.51 11.57
C THR A 28 1.28 0.52 12.24
N LYS A 29 1.88 0.89 13.37
CA LYS A 29 2.74 0.02 14.17
C LYS A 29 2.01 -1.26 14.60
N GLU A 30 0.78 -1.15 15.10
CA GLU A 30 -0.04 -2.30 15.48
C GLU A 30 -0.41 -3.16 14.28
N LEU A 31 -0.82 -2.56 13.15
CA LEU A 31 -1.13 -3.28 11.93
C LEU A 31 0.07 -4.06 11.40
N LEU A 32 1.25 -3.43 11.35
CA LEU A 32 2.48 -4.10 10.89
C LEU A 32 2.87 -5.28 11.79
N ARG A 33 2.74 -5.12 13.11
CA ARG A 33 2.95 -6.20 14.08
C ARG A 33 1.96 -7.34 13.84
N PHE A 34 0.67 -7.01 13.74
CA PHE A 34 -0.38 -7.98 13.49
C PHE A 34 -0.17 -8.73 12.18
N TRP A 35 0.21 -8.05 11.10
CA TRP A 35 0.34 -8.69 9.79
C TRP A 35 1.63 -9.49 9.62
N PHE A 36 2.74 -9.04 10.22
CA PHE A 36 4.08 -9.50 9.82
C PHE A 36 4.97 -9.99 10.96
N CYS A 37 4.53 -9.92 12.21
CA CYS A 37 5.35 -10.31 13.35
C CYS A 37 4.75 -11.46 14.16
N GLU A 38 5.62 -12.19 14.87
CA GLU A 38 5.20 -13.14 15.88
C GLU A 38 4.59 -12.43 17.12
N PRO A 39 3.64 -13.03 17.83
CA PRO A 39 3.13 -14.40 17.61
C PRO A 39 1.99 -14.49 16.59
N PHE A 40 1.56 -13.40 16.00
CA PHE A 40 0.35 -13.34 15.17
C PHE A 40 0.43 -14.19 13.89
N ILE A 41 1.61 -14.23 13.25
CA ILE A 41 1.78 -15.00 12.00
C ILE A 41 1.69 -16.51 12.23
N SER A 42 2.14 -17.01 13.38
CA SER A 42 2.04 -18.44 13.72
C SER A 42 0.65 -18.88 14.16
N GLN A 43 -0.21 -17.95 14.54
CA GLN A 43 -1.59 -18.23 14.96
C GLN A 43 -2.60 -18.26 13.80
N ARG A 44 -2.20 -17.87 12.59
CA ARG A 44 -3.09 -17.76 11.43
C ARG A 44 -2.78 -18.86 10.42
N GLN A 45 -3.84 -19.33 9.75
CA GLN A 45 -3.70 -20.28 8.65
C GLN A 45 -3.13 -19.63 7.38
N PHE A 46 -3.44 -18.36 7.15
CA PHE A 46 -3.05 -17.62 5.95
C PHE A 46 -2.27 -16.37 6.34
N ASN A 47 -1.09 -16.24 5.78
CA ASN A 47 -0.22 -15.10 5.97
C ASN A 47 0.14 -14.45 4.63
N PHE A 48 0.51 -13.19 4.67
CA PHE A 48 1.05 -12.50 3.51
C PHE A 48 2.37 -13.15 3.07
N HIS A 49 2.49 -13.48 1.80
CA HIS A 49 3.79 -13.92 1.27
C HIS A 49 4.75 -12.73 1.08
N LYS A 50 6.05 -13.02 0.88
CA LYS A 50 7.12 -12.00 0.81
C LYS A 50 6.79 -10.83 -0.13
N GLY A 51 6.27 -11.10 -1.33
CA GLY A 51 5.94 -10.04 -2.29
C GLY A 51 4.77 -9.14 -1.86
N GLN A 52 3.76 -9.69 -1.19
CA GLN A 52 2.65 -8.92 -0.62
C GLN A 52 3.13 -8.06 0.55
N LYS A 53 3.86 -8.65 1.51
CA LYS A 53 4.48 -7.93 2.62
C LYS A 53 5.29 -6.74 2.12
N GLN A 54 6.19 -6.98 1.17
CA GLN A 54 7.06 -5.93 0.64
C GLN A 54 6.28 -4.82 -0.06
N SER A 55 5.22 -5.17 -0.82
CA SER A 55 4.37 -4.17 -1.47
C SER A 55 3.66 -3.27 -0.47
N ILE A 56 3.15 -3.84 0.61
CA ILE A 56 2.49 -3.10 1.70
C ILE A 56 3.50 -2.20 2.41
N LEU A 57 4.63 -2.75 2.82
CA LEU A 57 5.69 -1.99 3.52
C LEU A 57 6.22 -0.83 2.68
N ASN A 58 6.47 -1.05 1.39
CA ASN A 58 6.96 0.01 0.51
C ASN A 58 5.97 1.18 0.40
N ILE A 59 4.66 0.90 0.24
CA ILE A 59 3.66 1.96 0.14
C ILE A 59 3.52 2.70 1.46
N ILE A 60 3.47 2.00 2.60
CA ILE A 60 3.43 2.63 3.92
C ILE A 60 4.65 3.53 4.12
N TYR A 61 5.83 3.04 3.79
CA TYR A 61 7.07 3.79 3.93
C TYR A 61 7.07 5.08 3.09
N LEU A 62 6.75 4.96 1.81
CA LEU A 62 6.71 6.10 0.91
C LEU A 62 5.64 7.13 1.30
N HIS A 63 4.49 6.66 1.73
CA HIS A 63 3.34 7.52 2.02
C HIS A 63 3.39 8.15 3.42
N GLU A 64 3.70 7.35 4.43
CA GLU A 64 3.61 7.78 5.84
C GLU A 64 4.95 8.28 6.38
N VAL A 65 6.05 7.57 6.09
CA VAL A 65 7.38 7.89 6.61
C VAL A 65 8.02 9.01 5.79
N LEU A 66 8.17 8.81 4.48
CA LEU A 66 8.80 9.79 3.60
C LEU A 66 7.87 10.92 3.17
N LYS A 67 6.54 10.71 3.28
CA LYS A 67 5.50 11.70 2.94
C LYS A 67 5.64 12.24 1.52
N ILE A 68 6.05 11.40 0.58
CA ILE A 68 6.28 11.78 -0.81
C ILE A 68 4.99 12.17 -1.53
N ASN A 69 5.10 13.07 -2.48
CA ASN A 69 4.02 13.46 -3.40
C ASN A 69 4.35 13.10 -4.84
N ASN A 70 5.62 13.09 -5.22
CA ASN A 70 6.04 12.79 -6.58
C ASN A 70 7.30 11.90 -6.63
N VAL A 71 7.60 11.40 -7.82
CA VAL A 71 8.71 10.49 -8.03
C VAL A 71 10.09 11.12 -7.80
N LEU A 72 10.23 12.43 -8.01
CA LEU A 72 11.49 13.13 -7.80
C LEU A 72 11.91 13.09 -6.33
N GLU A 73 10.96 13.32 -5.42
CA GLU A 73 11.19 13.24 -3.97
C GLU A 73 11.68 11.85 -3.54
N ILE A 74 11.21 10.77 -4.19
CA ILE A 74 11.71 9.43 -3.90
C ILE A 74 13.19 9.31 -4.27
N TYR A 75 13.59 9.80 -5.44
CA TYR A 75 15.00 9.77 -5.83
C TYR A 75 15.85 10.59 -4.87
N GLU A 76 15.43 11.80 -4.54
CA GLU A 76 16.17 12.69 -3.64
C GLU A 76 16.38 12.09 -2.24
N GLN A 77 15.38 11.37 -1.71
CA GLN A 77 15.44 10.82 -0.36
C GLN A 77 16.04 9.41 -0.28
N VAL A 78 15.79 8.56 -1.29
CA VAL A 78 16.15 7.12 -1.23
C VAL A 78 17.35 6.77 -2.11
N ALA A 79 17.52 7.45 -3.24
CA ALA A 79 18.52 7.10 -4.23
C ALA A 79 19.10 8.33 -4.96
N PRO A 80 19.72 9.28 -4.24
CA PRO A 80 20.26 10.49 -4.85
C PRO A 80 21.37 10.21 -5.86
N ASP A 81 22.12 9.12 -5.68
CA ASP A 81 23.10 8.62 -6.63
C ASP A 81 22.46 8.29 -7.99
N LEU A 82 21.34 7.62 -8.00
CA LEU A 82 20.62 7.28 -9.24
C LEU A 82 20.03 8.51 -9.94
N LEU A 83 19.75 9.57 -9.21
CA LEU A 83 19.28 10.82 -9.78
C LEU A 83 20.35 11.50 -10.61
N LEU A 84 21.60 11.42 -10.17
CA LEU A 84 22.76 12.00 -10.88
C LEU A 84 23.14 11.19 -12.12
N GLU A 85 22.96 9.87 -12.09
CA GLU A 85 23.25 8.97 -13.20
C GLU A 85 22.14 8.93 -14.26
N SER A 86 20.99 9.50 -13.98
CA SER A 86 19.81 9.34 -14.83
C SER A 86 19.74 10.41 -15.91
N ASP A 87 19.93 10.01 -17.18
CA ASP A 87 19.65 10.84 -18.34
C ASP A 87 18.19 11.37 -18.35
N LEU A 88 17.27 10.60 -17.77
CA LEU A 88 15.85 10.95 -17.67
C LEU A 88 15.61 12.24 -16.86
N PHE A 89 16.40 12.46 -15.82
CA PHE A 89 16.31 13.64 -14.94
C PHE A 89 17.42 14.66 -15.18
N GLY A 90 18.32 14.39 -16.11
CA GLY A 90 19.39 15.30 -16.51
C GLY A 90 18.87 16.58 -17.16
N ALA A 91 17.77 16.47 -17.89
CA ALA A 91 17.14 17.62 -18.51
C ALA A 91 16.39 18.48 -17.47
N LYS A 92 16.76 19.74 -17.36
CA LYS A 92 16.11 20.73 -16.49
C LYS A 92 14.59 20.80 -16.72
N GLU A 93 14.15 20.57 -17.94
CA GLU A 93 12.75 20.53 -18.36
C GLU A 93 11.98 19.37 -17.71
N THR A 94 12.54 18.15 -17.67
CA THR A 94 11.91 17.01 -17.02
C THR A 94 11.74 17.23 -15.53
N ARG A 95 12.74 17.78 -14.84
CA ARG A 95 12.66 18.12 -13.42
C ARG A 95 11.59 19.18 -13.15
N ASN A 96 11.50 20.20 -14.00
CA ASN A 96 10.49 21.25 -13.87
C ASN A 96 9.09 20.68 -14.11
N SER A 97 8.90 19.83 -15.12
CA SER A 97 7.61 19.17 -15.37
C SER A 97 7.15 18.31 -14.20
N LEU A 98 8.04 17.64 -13.48
CA LEU A 98 7.70 16.83 -12.31
C LEU A 98 7.33 17.67 -11.08
N LYS A 99 7.65 18.97 -11.07
CA LYS A 99 7.26 19.93 -10.03
C LYS A 99 5.91 20.59 -10.30
N GLU A 100 5.25 20.28 -11.41
CA GLU A 100 3.93 20.81 -11.70
C GLU A 100 2.88 20.26 -10.72
N SER A 101 1.90 21.08 -10.34
CA SER A 101 0.84 20.76 -9.36
C SER A 101 0.06 19.48 -9.67
N ARG A 102 -0.04 19.07 -10.94
CA ARG A 102 -0.68 17.79 -11.34
C ARG A 102 0.02 16.55 -10.79
N TYR A 103 1.24 16.69 -10.29
CA TYR A 103 2.02 15.60 -9.68
C TYR A 103 2.09 15.68 -8.15
N ASP A 104 1.43 16.63 -7.53
CA ASP A 104 1.44 16.86 -6.08
C ASP A 104 0.67 15.80 -5.28
N LEU A 105 -0.05 14.90 -5.98
CA LEU A 105 -0.74 13.78 -5.34
C LEU A 105 0.06 12.48 -5.50
N PRO A 106 0.26 11.72 -4.42
CA PRO A 106 1.00 10.47 -4.47
C PRO A 106 0.29 9.44 -5.36
N LYS A 107 1.04 8.82 -6.27
CA LYS A 107 0.56 7.79 -7.20
C LYS A 107 1.44 6.57 -7.08
N TYR A 108 0.86 5.45 -6.67
CA TYR A 108 1.58 4.19 -6.51
C TYR A 108 1.12 3.14 -7.51
N LEU A 109 2.08 2.42 -8.08
CA LEU A 109 1.82 1.28 -8.96
C LEU A 109 2.40 0.01 -8.34
N VAL A 110 1.53 -0.93 -7.98
CA VAL A 110 1.92 -2.26 -7.51
C VAL A 110 1.79 -3.25 -8.65
N LYS A 111 2.94 -3.70 -9.19
CA LYS A 111 2.97 -4.70 -10.25
C LYS A 111 3.25 -6.08 -9.65
N MET A 112 2.26 -6.94 -9.68
CA MET A 112 2.32 -8.32 -9.19
C MET A 112 1.79 -9.28 -10.25
N ALA A 113 2.31 -10.52 -10.28
CA ALA A 113 1.82 -11.55 -11.19
C ALA A 113 0.34 -11.91 -10.93
N THR A 114 -0.31 -12.50 -11.92
CA THR A 114 -1.68 -13.01 -11.77
C THR A 114 -1.69 -14.14 -10.72
N GLY A 115 -2.72 -14.18 -9.89
CA GLY A 115 -2.85 -15.18 -8.83
C GLY A 115 -2.02 -14.94 -7.55
N THR A 116 -1.20 -13.89 -7.48
CA THR A 116 -0.35 -13.60 -6.31
C THR A 116 -1.06 -12.78 -5.22
N GLY A 117 -2.38 -12.70 -5.24
CA GLY A 117 -3.16 -12.05 -4.19
C GLY A 117 -3.07 -10.53 -4.13
N LYS A 118 -3.05 -9.85 -5.30
CA LYS A 118 -3.10 -8.37 -5.38
C LYS A 118 -4.24 -7.76 -4.58
N THR A 119 -5.39 -8.43 -4.54
CA THR A 119 -6.57 -7.99 -3.79
C THR A 119 -6.29 -7.90 -2.29
N TRP A 120 -5.54 -8.85 -1.73
CA TRP A 120 -5.13 -8.82 -0.32
C TRP A 120 -4.24 -7.62 0.02
N VAL A 121 -3.31 -7.27 -0.88
CA VAL A 121 -2.49 -6.05 -0.72
C VAL A 121 -3.39 -4.81 -0.73
N MET A 122 -4.35 -4.75 -1.64
CA MET A 122 -5.32 -3.65 -1.69
C MET A 122 -6.16 -3.58 -0.41
N HIS A 123 -6.67 -4.71 0.09
CA HIS A 123 -7.44 -4.77 1.35
C HIS A 123 -6.62 -4.26 2.53
N ALA A 124 -5.38 -4.71 2.68
CA ALA A 124 -4.50 -4.25 3.75
C ALA A 124 -4.27 -2.74 3.69
N LEU A 125 -4.04 -2.19 2.50
CA LEU A 125 -3.85 -0.75 2.31
C LEU A 125 -5.13 0.05 2.58
N LEU A 126 -6.31 -0.47 2.25
CA LEU A 126 -7.59 0.15 2.61
C LEU A 126 -7.81 0.17 4.13
N ILE A 127 -7.56 -0.96 4.80
CA ILE A 127 -7.65 -1.05 6.27
C ILE A 127 -6.70 -0.05 6.91
N TRP A 128 -5.45 -0.02 6.47
CA TRP A 128 -4.45 0.91 6.95
C TRP A 128 -4.89 2.37 6.82
N GLN A 129 -5.40 2.78 5.66
CA GLN A 129 -5.90 4.13 5.41
C GLN A 129 -7.09 4.47 6.31
N ILE A 130 -8.09 3.58 6.40
CA ILE A 130 -9.31 3.81 7.18
C ILE A 130 -9.00 3.95 8.66
N LEU A 131 -8.19 3.05 9.21
CA LEU A 131 -7.91 3.03 10.64
C LEU A 131 -7.08 4.25 11.05
N ASN A 132 -6.09 4.64 10.26
CA ASN A 132 -5.35 5.86 10.51
C ASN A 132 -6.26 7.10 10.39
N ALA A 133 -7.05 7.22 9.32
CA ALA A 133 -7.95 8.35 9.13
C ALA A 133 -9.05 8.48 10.20
N LYS A 134 -9.38 7.39 10.91
CA LYS A 134 -10.33 7.41 12.04
C LYS A 134 -9.68 7.83 13.36
N ASN A 135 -8.40 7.54 13.52
CA ASN A 135 -7.67 7.74 14.78
C ASN A 135 -6.70 8.92 14.72
N GLU A 136 -6.66 9.65 13.60
CA GLU A 136 -5.83 10.83 13.43
C GLU A 136 -6.44 12.00 14.24
N GLU A 137 -5.74 12.46 15.26
CA GLU A 137 -6.16 13.59 16.12
C GLU A 137 -6.15 14.90 15.33
N GLU A 138 -5.13 15.11 14.50
CA GLU A 138 -5.04 16.21 13.57
C GLU A 138 -5.26 15.69 12.16
N LYS A 139 -6.20 16.28 11.42
CA LYS A 139 -6.48 15.94 10.02
C LYS A 139 -5.33 16.40 9.11
N SER A 140 -4.28 15.59 9.03
CA SER A 140 -3.12 15.87 8.16
C SER A 140 -3.48 15.86 6.67
N GLY A 141 -4.62 15.27 6.32
CA GLY A 141 -5.02 15.02 4.94
C GLY A 141 -4.24 13.89 4.24
N ARG A 142 -3.36 13.19 4.96
CA ARG A 142 -2.58 12.05 4.42
C ARG A 142 -3.41 10.78 4.33
N PHE A 143 -4.33 10.58 5.27
CA PHE A 143 -5.17 9.38 5.32
C PHE A 143 -6.62 9.69 4.92
N THR A 144 -7.30 8.69 4.32
CA THR A 144 -8.67 8.84 3.83
C THR A 144 -9.57 7.70 4.27
N LYS A 145 -10.87 8.01 4.41
CA LYS A 145 -11.95 7.02 4.61
C LYS A 145 -12.78 6.80 3.35
N ASN A 146 -12.55 7.61 2.32
CA ASN A 146 -13.35 7.59 1.10
C ASN A 146 -12.52 7.02 -0.04
N PHE A 147 -13.03 5.99 -0.69
CA PHE A 147 -12.34 5.27 -1.76
C PHE A 147 -13.23 5.13 -2.97
N LEU A 148 -12.62 5.27 -4.14
CA LEU A 148 -13.21 4.89 -5.42
C LEU A 148 -12.41 3.71 -5.98
N ILE A 149 -13.05 2.55 -6.13
CA ILE A 149 -12.44 1.36 -6.73
C ILE A 149 -12.98 1.20 -8.13
N VAL A 150 -12.08 1.23 -9.11
CA VAL A 150 -12.43 1.06 -10.53
C VAL A 150 -12.00 -0.33 -10.99
N ALA A 151 -12.96 -1.13 -11.44
CA ALA A 151 -12.75 -2.46 -11.98
C ALA A 151 -12.70 -2.41 -13.52
N PRO A 152 -11.70 -3.04 -14.17
CA PRO A 152 -11.56 -2.99 -15.63
C PRO A 152 -12.55 -3.86 -16.39
N GLY A 153 -13.42 -4.61 -15.71
CA GLY A 153 -14.42 -5.48 -16.33
C GLY A 153 -15.31 -6.18 -15.32
N LEU A 154 -16.43 -6.74 -15.80
CA LEU A 154 -17.47 -7.35 -14.95
C LEU A 154 -16.95 -8.48 -14.06
N ILE A 155 -16.09 -9.34 -14.57
CA ILE A 155 -15.51 -10.46 -13.78
C ILE A 155 -14.73 -9.93 -12.57
N VAL A 156 -13.96 -8.85 -12.73
CA VAL A 156 -13.21 -8.23 -11.63
C VAL A 156 -14.17 -7.52 -10.69
N TYR A 157 -15.16 -6.85 -11.22
CA TYR A 157 -16.20 -6.19 -10.45
C TYR A 157 -16.97 -7.18 -9.55
N ASP A 158 -17.44 -8.31 -10.10
CA ASP A 158 -18.16 -9.33 -9.33
C ASP A 158 -17.30 -9.93 -8.23
N ARG A 159 -16.03 -10.21 -8.49
CA ARG A 159 -15.08 -10.67 -7.47
C ARG A 159 -14.85 -9.63 -6.35
N LEU A 160 -14.83 -8.34 -6.69
CA LEU A 160 -14.75 -7.29 -5.68
C LEU A 160 -16.03 -7.18 -4.87
N LEU A 161 -17.20 -7.39 -5.50
CA LEU A 161 -18.45 -7.47 -4.76
C LEU A 161 -18.46 -8.66 -3.78
N ASP A 162 -17.98 -9.82 -4.20
CA ASP A 162 -17.84 -10.98 -3.31
C ASP A 162 -16.90 -10.67 -2.14
N ALA A 163 -15.76 -10.02 -2.42
CA ALA A 163 -14.78 -9.67 -1.41
C ALA A 163 -15.30 -8.66 -0.38
N TYR A 164 -16.12 -7.68 -0.80
CA TYR A 164 -16.61 -6.61 0.09
C TYR A 164 -18.00 -6.82 0.66
N LYS A 165 -18.91 -7.41 -0.12
CA LYS A 165 -20.32 -7.59 0.25
C LYS A 165 -20.70 -9.03 0.55
N GLY A 166 -19.79 -9.98 0.35
CA GLY A 166 -20.04 -11.39 0.46
C GLY A 166 -20.63 -12.02 -0.82
N ARG A 167 -20.69 -13.35 -0.84
CA ARG A 167 -21.12 -14.13 -1.99
C ARG A 167 -22.63 -13.99 -2.23
N LEU A 168 -23.05 -14.11 -3.46
CA LEU A 168 -24.46 -14.24 -3.82
C LEU A 168 -25.05 -15.50 -3.14
N GLN A 169 -26.24 -15.37 -2.58
CA GLN A 169 -27.00 -16.50 -2.07
C GLN A 169 -27.52 -17.36 -3.22
N GLU A 170 -27.73 -18.65 -2.97
CA GLU A 170 -28.20 -19.60 -3.99
C GLU A 170 -29.55 -19.23 -4.63
N ASN A 171 -30.42 -18.56 -3.85
CA ASN A 171 -31.70 -18.04 -4.32
C ASN A 171 -31.60 -16.77 -5.18
N GLY A 172 -30.43 -16.15 -5.28
CA GLY A 172 -30.20 -14.92 -6.04
C GLY A 172 -30.71 -13.62 -5.38
N ASP A 173 -31.37 -13.70 -4.22
CA ASP A 173 -32.07 -12.56 -3.59
C ASP A 173 -31.18 -11.65 -2.72
N GLY A 174 -29.88 -11.89 -2.72
CA GLY A 174 -28.97 -11.05 -1.94
C GLY A 174 -27.57 -11.61 -1.80
N ARG A 175 -26.74 -10.92 -1.01
CA ARG A 175 -25.36 -11.32 -0.69
C ARG A 175 -25.23 -11.62 0.78
N GLU A 176 -24.53 -12.69 1.10
CA GLU A 176 -24.28 -13.09 2.47
C GLU A 176 -23.02 -12.39 3.00
N PHE A 177 -23.20 -11.33 3.78
CA PHE A 177 -22.12 -10.49 4.29
C PHE A 177 -21.09 -11.25 5.12
N SER A 178 -21.48 -12.28 5.84
CA SER A 178 -20.57 -13.14 6.62
C SER A 178 -19.51 -13.86 5.78
N THR A 179 -19.72 -13.96 4.46
CA THR A 179 -18.80 -14.63 3.53
C THR A 179 -17.80 -13.68 2.86
N ASN A 180 -17.81 -12.39 3.22
CA ASN A 180 -16.85 -11.44 2.68
C ASN A 180 -15.43 -11.69 3.22
N ASP A 181 -14.42 -11.18 2.52
CA ASP A 181 -13.02 -11.43 2.85
C ASP A 181 -12.58 -10.79 4.18
N PHE A 182 -13.25 -9.72 4.64
CA PHE A 182 -12.90 -9.05 5.90
C PHE A 182 -13.45 -9.74 7.15
N VAL A 183 -14.51 -10.54 7.01
CA VAL A 183 -15.13 -11.27 8.13
C VAL A 183 -14.58 -12.70 8.20
N ARG A 184 -14.29 -13.29 7.05
CA ARG A 184 -13.93 -14.70 6.94
C ARG A 184 -12.46 -14.99 7.28
N ASN A 185 -11.57 -14.04 7.13
CA ASN A 185 -10.12 -14.16 7.28
C ASN A 185 -9.58 -13.09 8.23
#